data_f52bf5a9df631804c4315cfb3d333740
#
_entry.id   f52bf5a9df631804c4315cfb3d333740
#
_cell.length_a   1.000
_cell.length_b   1.000
_cell.length_c   1.000
_cell.angle_alpha   90.00
_cell.angle_beta   90.00
_cell.angle_gamma   90.00
#
_symmetry.space_group_name_H-M   'P 1'
#
loop_
_entity.id
_entity.type
_entity.pdbx_description
1 polymer ?
#
loop_
_entity_poly.entity_id
_entity_poly.type
_entity_poly.pdbx_seq_one_letter_code
_entity_poly.pdbx_strand_id
1 'polypeptide(L)'
;AQILAGARITGSNEHGIATIHDQDLLIYAISQWIEAKRNGLEPSRRIHFTPYQFLAWMNREPGGGQYQRLKDALHRLKMTSIQTTIRSEQGKRSRKRIRQFSWISEWEITEEKGEIRGIEVVLAEWLFESIQDFHVLTLDKRYFDISGSVERWLYLYARKATGGPTGVWKETFKSLYRRAALRNSSSLFSTSCICCWL
;
A
#
# COMPACT_ATOMS: atom_id res chain seq x y z
N ALA A 1 -2.21 16.20 -9.49
CA ALA A 1 -1.05 15.35 -9.82
C ALA A 1 0.14 15.78 -8.97
N GLN A 2 0.81 14.82 -8.36
CA GLN A 2 2.04 15.06 -7.59
C GLN A 2 3.23 14.45 -8.33
N ILE A 3 4.36 15.15 -8.32
CA ILE A 3 5.62 14.68 -8.92
C ILE A 3 6.61 14.45 -7.78
N LEU A 4 7.04 13.20 -7.61
CA LEU A 4 7.99 12.79 -6.58
C LEU A 4 9.12 12.00 -7.24
N ALA A 5 10.35 12.50 -7.17
CA ALA A 5 11.58 11.79 -7.56
C ALA A 5 11.46 10.95 -8.86
N GLY A 6 10.82 11.49 -9.90
CA GLY A 6 10.61 10.79 -11.18
C GLY A 6 9.32 9.98 -11.30
N ALA A 7 8.45 9.98 -10.29
CA ALA A 7 7.12 9.40 -10.35
C ALA A 7 6.03 10.50 -10.32
N ARG A 8 4.99 10.32 -11.14
CA ARG A 8 3.79 11.15 -11.13
C ARG A 8 2.65 10.33 -10.57
N ILE A 9 1.96 10.85 -9.54
CA ILE A 9 0.82 10.19 -8.91
C ILE A 9 -0.43 11.03 -9.20
N THR A 10 -1.48 10.34 -9.65
CA THR A 10 -2.80 10.93 -9.91
C THR A 10 -3.87 10.06 -9.28
N GLY A 11 -4.96 10.67 -8.85
CA GLY A 11 -6.14 9.99 -8.32
C GLY A 11 -7.42 10.50 -8.99
N SER A 12 -8.56 10.02 -8.52
CA SER A 12 -9.86 10.52 -8.98
C SER A 12 -10.16 11.90 -8.38
N ASN A 13 -11.04 12.66 -9.04
CA ASN A 13 -11.52 13.94 -8.51
C ASN A 13 -12.45 13.74 -7.31
N GLU A 14 -13.16 12.62 -7.26
CA GLU A 14 -14.17 12.33 -6.23
C GLU A 14 -13.54 11.76 -4.96
N HIS A 15 -12.68 10.74 -5.07
CA HIS A 15 -12.13 10.04 -3.92
C HIS A 15 -10.68 10.44 -3.57
N GLY A 16 -10.04 11.23 -4.43
CA GLY A 16 -8.65 11.65 -4.25
C GLY A 16 -7.64 10.54 -4.57
N ILE A 17 -6.49 10.63 -3.91
CA ILE A 17 -5.34 9.72 -4.04
C ILE A 17 -5.33 8.79 -2.83
N ALA A 18 -4.91 7.53 -3.02
CA ALA A 18 -4.74 6.58 -1.93
C ALA A 18 -3.80 7.11 -0.83
N THR A 19 -4.18 6.87 0.40
CA THR A 19 -3.49 7.35 1.61
C THR A 19 -2.73 6.22 2.30
N ILE A 20 -1.92 6.55 3.30
CA ILE A 20 -1.21 5.54 4.10
C ILE A 20 -2.18 4.65 4.90
N HIS A 21 -3.38 5.14 5.19
CA HIS A 21 -4.40 4.35 5.87
C HIS A 21 -5.07 3.33 4.93
N ASP A 22 -5.15 3.63 3.63
CA ASP A 22 -5.67 2.69 2.63
C ASP A 22 -4.70 1.52 2.41
N GLN A 23 -3.42 1.72 2.75
CA GLN A 23 -2.41 0.67 2.73
C GLN A 23 -2.74 -0.49 3.67
N ASP A 24 -3.50 -0.26 4.72
CA ASP A 24 -3.90 -1.31 5.67
C ASP A 24 -4.59 -2.47 4.95
N LEU A 25 -5.39 -2.18 3.93
CA LEU A 25 -6.04 -3.19 3.10
C LEU A 25 -5.05 -4.01 2.29
N LEU A 26 -4.02 -3.37 1.72
CA LEU A 26 -2.96 -4.08 1.00
C LEU A 26 -2.13 -4.94 1.94
N ILE A 27 -1.81 -4.43 3.15
CA ILE A 27 -1.09 -5.18 4.17
C ILE A 27 -1.86 -6.43 4.56
N TYR A 28 -3.18 -6.29 4.79
CA TYR A 28 -4.04 -7.42 5.08
C TYR A 28 -4.04 -8.45 3.94
N ALA A 29 -4.31 -8.01 2.73
CA ALA A 29 -4.37 -8.88 1.55
C ALA A 29 -3.05 -9.66 1.34
N ILE A 30 -1.92 -8.97 1.47
CA ILE A 30 -0.60 -9.59 1.35
C ILE A 30 -0.33 -10.56 2.50
N SER A 31 -0.76 -10.23 3.73
CA SER A 31 -0.62 -11.13 4.89
C SER A 31 -1.40 -12.42 4.69
N GLN A 32 -2.63 -12.35 4.15
CA GLN A 32 -3.43 -13.54 3.82
C GLN A 32 -2.75 -14.39 2.75
N TRP A 33 -2.18 -13.76 1.73
CA TRP A 33 -1.45 -14.45 0.68
C TRP A 33 -0.21 -15.18 1.23
N ILE A 34 0.59 -14.51 2.07
CA ILE A 34 1.79 -15.09 2.68
C ILE A 34 1.42 -16.26 3.59
N GLU A 35 0.36 -16.13 4.38
CA GLU A 35 -0.11 -17.18 5.28
C GLU A 35 -0.56 -18.41 4.49
N ALA A 36 -1.34 -18.23 3.43
CA ALA A 36 -1.74 -19.32 2.55
C ALA A 36 -0.52 -20.03 1.92
N LYS A 37 0.47 -19.26 1.45
CA LYS A 37 1.71 -19.81 0.88
C LYS A 37 2.52 -20.60 1.90
N ARG A 38 2.63 -20.12 3.15
CA ARG A 38 3.30 -20.84 4.24
C ARG A 38 2.60 -22.15 4.60
N ASN A 39 1.29 -22.21 4.42
CA ASN A 39 0.49 -23.41 4.62
C ASN A 39 0.51 -24.38 3.40
N GLY A 40 1.39 -24.13 2.42
CA GLY A 40 1.58 -24.99 1.26
C GLY A 40 0.52 -24.82 0.17
N LEU A 41 -0.29 -23.75 0.24
CA LEU A 41 -1.23 -23.40 -0.82
C LEU A 41 -0.54 -22.58 -1.92
N GLU A 42 -1.12 -22.59 -3.11
CA GLU A 42 -0.72 -21.71 -4.22
C GLU A 42 -1.78 -20.63 -4.41
N PRO A 43 -1.79 -19.58 -3.56
CA PRO A 43 -2.82 -18.55 -3.64
C PRO A 43 -2.62 -17.68 -4.89
N SER A 44 -3.74 -17.36 -5.54
CA SER A 44 -3.75 -16.43 -6.66
C SER A 44 -3.59 -14.98 -6.16
N ARG A 45 -3.47 -14.03 -7.08
CA ARG A 45 -3.51 -12.60 -6.76
C ARG A 45 -4.91 -12.09 -6.39
N ARG A 46 -5.92 -12.95 -6.47
CA ARG A 46 -7.31 -12.69 -6.09
C ARG A 46 -7.53 -13.14 -4.65
N ILE A 47 -7.95 -12.22 -3.81
CA ILE A 47 -8.09 -12.41 -2.37
C ILE A 47 -9.52 -12.09 -1.98
N HIS A 48 -10.15 -13.03 -1.28
CA HIS A 48 -11.52 -12.91 -0.78
C HIS A 48 -11.51 -12.75 0.72
N PHE A 49 -12.31 -11.85 1.24
CA PHE A 49 -12.52 -11.67 2.67
C PHE A 49 -13.85 -10.98 2.95
N THR A 50 -14.31 -11.05 4.20
CA THR A 50 -15.43 -10.24 4.66
C THR A 50 -14.95 -8.94 5.31
N PRO A 51 -15.73 -7.85 5.30
CA PRO A 51 -15.37 -6.64 6.05
C PRO A 51 -15.09 -6.91 7.53
N TYR A 52 -15.86 -7.84 8.12
CA TYR A 52 -15.68 -8.26 9.51
C TYR A 52 -14.29 -8.85 9.76
N GLN A 53 -13.84 -9.79 8.89
CA GLN A 53 -12.51 -10.39 8.99
C GLN A 53 -11.39 -9.34 8.93
N PHE A 54 -11.50 -8.39 7.99
CA PHE A 54 -10.54 -7.30 7.87
C PHE A 54 -10.51 -6.40 9.10
N LEU A 55 -11.67 -5.96 9.59
CA LEU A 55 -11.77 -5.08 10.76
C LEU A 55 -11.30 -5.79 12.04
N ALA A 56 -11.70 -7.05 12.24
CA ALA A 56 -11.26 -7.86 13.36
C ALA A 56 -9.73 -8.07 13.36
N TRP A 57 -9.14 -8.31 12.20
CA TRP A 57 -7.69 -8.43 12.05
C TRP A 57 -6.96 -7.13 12.44
N MET A 58 -7.57 -5.97 12.16
CA MET A 58 -7.05 -4.65 12.54
C MET A 58 -7.41 -4.24 13.97
N ASN A 59 -8.04 -5.10 14.75
CA ASN A 59 -8.55 -4.80 16.09
C ASN A 59 -9.49 -3.58 16.11
N ARG A 60 -10.36 -3.46 15.08
CA ARG A 60 -11.36 -2.40 14.97
C ARG A 60 -12.77 -2.95 15.03
N GLU A 61 -13.64 -2.22 15.72
CA GLU A 61 -15.05 -2.56 15.83
C GLU A 61 -15.78 -2.39 14.48
N PRO A 62 -16.61 -3.37 14.08
CA PRO A 62 -17.43 -3.24 12.87
C PRO A 62 -18.50 -2.16 13.05
N GLY A 63 -18.75 -1.39 11.99
CA GLY A 63 -19.78 -0.34 11.98
C GLY A 63 -19.93 0.29 10.61
N GLY A 64 -21.08 0.91 10.34
CA GLY A 64 -21.40 1.46 9.02
C GLY A 64 -20.39 2.47 8.49
N GLY A 65 -19.84 3.32 9.35
CA GLY A 65 -18.78 4.26 8.98
C GLY A 65 -17.48 3.58 8.57
N GLN A 66 -17.16 2.41 9.13
CA GLN A 66 -15.97 1.63 8.74
C GLN A 66 -16.15 0.96 7.37
N TYR A 67 -17.36 0.49 7.07
CA TYR A 67 -17.67 -0.10 5.77
C TYR A 67 -17.59 0.93 4.65
N GLN A 68 -18.07 2.16 4.89
CA GLN A 68 -17.92 3.24 3.91
C GLN A 68 -16.45 3.61 3.69
N ARG A 69 -15.67 3.74 4.77
CA ARG A 69 -14.22 3.98 4.66
C ARG A 69 -13.50 2.90 3.87
N LEU A 70 -13.91 1.64 4.02
CA LEU A 70 -13.37 0.51 3.28
C LEU A 70 -13.69 0.60 1.78
N LYS A 71 -14.94 0.93 1.42
CA LYS A 71 -15.33 1.21 0.03
C LYS A 71 -14.50 2.36 -0.57
N ASP A 72 -14.36 3.46 0.15
CA ASP A 72 -13.59 4.61 -0.29
C ASP A 72 -12.10 4.26 -0.47
N ALA A 73 -11.54 3.42 0.42
CA ALA A 73 -10.17 2.94 0.30
C ALA A 73 -9.97 2.09 -0.97
N LEU A 74 -10.91 1.17 -1.27
CA LEU A 74 -10.89 0.37 -2.50
C LEU A 74 -10.92 1.26 -3.75
N HIS A 75 -11.80 2.26 -3.77
CA HIS A 75 -11.85 3.25 -4.85
C HIS A 75 -10.53 3.99 -5.00
N ARG A 76 -9.95 4.52 -3.91
CA ARG A 76 -8.67 5.24 -3.96
C ARG A 76 -7.54 4.35 -4.44
N LEU A 77 -7.44 3.11 -3.93
CA LEU A 77 -6.39 2.16 -4.34
C LEU A 77 -6.48 1.81 -5.83
N LYS A 78 -7.69 1.63 -6.35
CA LYS A 78 -7.93 1.35 -7.77
C LYS A 78 -7.63 2.55 -8.66
N MET A 79 -8.12 3.73 -8.26
CA MET A 79 -8.06 4.95 -9.08
C MET A 79 -6.74 5.71 -8.94
N THR A 80 -5.92 5.38 -7.94
CA THR A 80 -4.59 5.97 -7.83
C THR A 80 -3.68 5.37 -8.88
N SER A 81 -3.28 6.20 -9.81
CA SER A 81 -2.35 5.86 -10.89
C SER A 81 -0.96 6.39 -10.59
N ILE A 82 0.01 5.51 -10.66
CA ILE A 82 1.43 5.79 -10.45
C ILE A 82 2.14 5.67 -11.80
N GLN A 83 2.67 6.76 -12.29
CA GLN A 83 3.46 6.79 -13.51
C GLN A 83 4.94 6.99 -13.17
N THR A 84 5.78 6.07 -13.56
CA THR A 84 7.24 6.15 -13.37
C THR A 84 7.95 6.31 -14.71
N THR A 85 9.03 7.07 -14.69
CA THR A 85 9.92 7.22 -15.86
C THR A 85 11.27 6.62 -15.50
N ILE A 86 11.61 5.51 -16.14
CA ILE A 86 12.89 4.85 -16.00
C ILE A 86 13.78 5.29 -17.17
N ARG A 87 14.92 5.88 -16.86
CA ARG A 87 15.96 6.20 -17.84
C ARG A 87 17.08 5.17 -17.70
N SER A 88 17.41 4.48 -18.75
CA SER A 88 18.60 3.64 -18.80
C SER A 88 19.58 4.24 -19.82
N GLU A 89 20.78 4.53 -19.35
CA GLU A 89 21.89 4.97 -20.19
C GLU A 89 22.73 3.73 -20.50
N GLN A 90 22.58 3.20 -21.72
CA GLN A 90 23.47 2.17 -22.26
C GLN A 90 24.22 2.77 -23.46
N GLY A 91 25.43 3.25 -23.22
CA GLY A 91 26.27 3.89 -24.23
C GLY A 91 25.68 5.21 -24.75
N LYS A 92 25.78 5.46 -26.05
CA LYS A 92 25.29 6.70 -26.71
C LYS A 92 23.77 6.77 -26.89
N ARG A 93 22.99 5.77 -26.44
CA ARG A 93 21.54 5.74 -26.62
C ARG A 93 20.85 5.81 -25.26
N SER A 94 20.20 6.93 -24.99
CA SER A 94 19.29 7.08 -23.85
C SER A 94 17.92 6.48 -24.19
N ARG A 95 17.48 5.45 -23.42
CA ARG A 95 16.14 4.90 -23.52
C ARG A 95 15.30 5.41 -22.34
N LYS A 96 14.13 5.98 -22.65
CA LYS A 96 13.13 6.40 -21.68
C LYS A 96 11.99 5.39 -21.71
N ARG A 97 11.70 4.74 -20.58
CA ARG A 97 10.51 3.90 -20.41
C ARG A 97 9.54 4.60 -19.45
N ILE A 98 8.29 4.69 -19.85
CA ILE A 98 7.21 5.18 -19.00
C ILE A 98 6.33 3.98 -18.67
N ARG A 99 6.14 3.71 -17.37
CA ARG A 99 5.22 2.68 -16.87
C ARG A 99 4.15 3.36 -16.03
N GLN A 100 2.92 2.90 -16.15
CA GLN A 100 1.80 3.36 -15.36
C GLN A 100 1.07 2.16 -14.77
N PHE A 101 0.76 2.20 -13.49
CA PHE A 101 0.13 1.12 -12.75
C PHE A 101 -0.71 1.66 -11.59
N SER A 102 -1.62 0.83 -11.09
CA SER A 102 -2.40 1.06 -9.87
C SER A 102 -1.99 0.07 -8.78
N TRP A 103 -2.57 0.19 -7.58
CA TRP A 103 -2.31 -0.74 -6.47
C TRP A 103 -3.07 -2.06 -6.60
N ILE A 104 -4.33 -1.98 -7.04
CA ILE A 104 -5.19 -3.13 -7.30
C ILE A 104 -5.70 -3.06 -8.73
N SER A 105 -5.86 -4.21 -9.35
CA SER A 105 -6.37 -4.32 -10.73
C SER A 105 -7.88 -4.23 -10.76
N GLU A 106 -8.52 -4.90 -9.81
CA GLU A 106 -9.96 -5.07 -9.71
C GLU A 106 -10.39 -5.15 -8.25
N TRP A 107 -11.63 -4.82 -7.98
CA TRP A 107 -12.30 -5.17 -6.73
C TRP A 107 -13.79 -5.34 -6.97
N GLU A 108 -14.41 -6.18 -6.16
CA GLU A 108 -15.84 -6.45 -6.19
C GLU A 108 -16.37 -6.53 -4.76
N ILE A 109 -17.59 -6.05 -4.57
CA ILE A 109 -18.33 -6.16 -3.31
C ILE A 109 -19.60 -6.92 -3.57
N THR A 110 -19.79 -8.03 -2.87
CA THR A 110 -21.05 -8.78 -2.87
C THR A 110 -21.93 -8.27 -1.74
N GLU A 111 -23.10 -7.73 -2.09
CA GLU A 111 -24.11 -7.27 -1.14
C GLU A 111 -25.32 -8.19 -1.19
N GLU A 112 -25.84 -8.55 -0.02
CA GLU A 112 -27.08 -9.31 0.14
C GLU A 112 -27.94 -8.64 1.20
N LYS A 113 -29.20 -8.31 0.86
CA LYS A 113 -30.14 -7.61 1.73
C LYS A 113 -29.60 -6.32 2.34
N GLY A 114 -28.78 -5.56 1.60
CA GLY A 114 -28.15 -4.32 2.06
C GLY A 114 -26.93 -4.48 2.97
N GLU A 115 -26.50 -5.73 3.20
CA GLU A 115 -25.27 -6.03 3.96
C GLU A 115 -24.16 -6.53 3.04
N ILE A 116 -22.94 -6.07 3.26
CA ILE A 116 -21.76 -6.54 2.52
C ILE A 116 -21.40 -7.93 3.04
N ARG A 117 -21.52 -8.94 2.19
CA ARG A 117 -21.20 -10.34 2.50
C ARG A 117 -19.76 -10.70 2.17
N GLY A 118 -19.21 -10.10 1.14
CA GLY A 118 -17.85 -10.40 0.71
C GLY A 118 -17.21 -9.25 -0.06
N ILE A 119 -15.91 -9.22 -0.01
CA ILE A 119 -15.06 -8.33 -0.79
C ILE A 119 -14.04 -9.20 -1.50
N GLU A 120 -13.89 -8.96 -2.78
CA GLU A 120 -12.83 -9.52 -3.59
C GLU A 120 -11.89 -8.41 -4.05
N VAL A 121 -10.59 -8.63 -3.92
CA VAL A 121 -9.55 -7.72 -4.37
C VAL A 121 -8.55 -8.47 -5.21
N VAL A 122 -8.28 -7.96 -6.41
CA VAL A 122 -7.24 -8.48 -7.29
C VAL A 122 -6.03 -7.55 -7.22
N LEU A 123 -4.93 -8.03 -6.65
CA LEU A 123 -3.68 -7.27 -6.58
C LEU A 123 -3.17 -6.96 -7.99
N ALA A 124 -2.57 -5.79 -8.18
CA ALA A 124 -1.92 -5.47 -9.44
C ALA A 124 -0.74 -6.41 -9.69
N GLU A 125 -0.49 -6.77 -10.95
CA GLU A 125 0.54 -7.74 -11.35
C GLU A 125 1.91 -7.40 -10.75
N TRP A 126 2.35 -6.17 -10.92
CA TRP A 126 3.65 -5.71 -10.42
C TRP A 126 3.82 -5.87 -8.90
N LEU A 127 2.71 -5.68 -8.14
CA LEU A 127 2.71 -5.86 -6.69
C LEU A 127 2.74 -7.34 -6.34
N PHE A 128 1.97 -8.15 -7.07
CA PHE A 128 1.94 -9.59 -6.90
C PHE A 128 3.29 -10.24 -7.19
N GLU A 129 3.96 -9.87 -8.29
CA GLU A 129 5.33 -10.31 -8.58
C GLU A 129 6.30 -9.98 -7.45
N SER A 130 6.19 -8.76 -6.89
CA SER A 130 7.06 -8.31 -5.81
C SER A 130 6.90 -9.10 -4.51
N ILE A 131 5.68 -9.58 -4.20
CA ILE A 131 5.45 -10.37 -2.98
C ILE A 131 5.83 -11.85 -3.14
N GLN A 132 5.84 -12.38 -4.36
CA GLN A 132 6.25 -13.77 -4.62
C GLN A 132 7.70 -14.03 -4.19
N ASP A 133 8.57 -13.04 -4.31
CA ASP A 133 9.97 -13.10 -3.88
C ASP A 133 10.15 -12.93 -2.37
N PHE A 134 9.07 -12.87 -1.59
CA PHE A 134 9.06 -12.64 -0.14
C PHE A 134 9.80 -11.37 0.33
N HIS A 135 9.99 -10.41 -0.55
CA HIS A 135 10.57 -9.11 -0.22
C HIS A 135 9.56 -8.20 0.48
N VAL A 136 8.94 -8.70 1.54
CA VAL A 136 7.93 -7.96 2.30
C VAL A 136 8.40 -7.64 3.70
N LEU A 137 8.11 -6.42 4.12
CA LEU A 137 8.45 -5.95 5.45
C LEU A 137 7.48 -6.53 6.49
N THR A 138 7.99 -7.26 7.46
CA THR A 138 7.19 -7.73 8.59
C THR A 138 6.88 -6.57 9.53
N LEU A 139 5.60 -6.33 9.77
CA LEU A 139 5.11 -5.28 10.67
C LEU A 139 4.61 -5.88 11.99
N ASP A 140 4.82 -5.15 13.08
CA ASP A 140 4.19 -5.45 14.37
C ASP A 140 2.70 -5.06 14.33
N LYS A 141 1.82 -5.82 14.97
CA LYS A 141 0.38 -5.51 14.99
C LYS A 141 0.07 -4.13 15.57
N ARG A 142 0.88 -3.63 16.49
CA ARG A 142 0.76 -2.27 17.05
C ARG A 142 0.89 -1.15 15.99
N TYR A 143 1.37 -1.46 14.79
CA TYR A 143 1.37 -0.51 13.68
C TYR A 143 -0.05 0.03 13.38
N PHE A 144 -1.07 -0.81 13.52
CA PHE A 144 -2.46 -0.43 13.23
C PHE A 144 -3.08 0.46 14.31
N ASP A 145 -2.48 0.52 15.50
CA ASP A 145 -2.89 1.42 16.58
C ASP A 145 -2.39 2.85 16.37
N ILE A 146 -1.42 3.05 15.47
CA ILE A 146 -0.90 4.36 15.11
C ILE A 146 -1.95 5.12 14.29
N SER A 147 -2.51 6.18 14.84
CA SER A 147 -3.54 7.00 14.18
C SER A 147 -2.98 8.05 13.22
N GLY A 148 -1.81 8.59 13.51
CA GLY A 148 -1.20 9.66 12.74
C GLY A 148 -0.49 9.17 11.47
N SER A 149 -0.70 9.88 10.37
CA SER A 149 -0.12 9.50 9.07
C SER A 149 1.40 9.67 9.02
N VAL A 150 1.93 10.67 9.71
CA VAL A 150 3.39 10.94 9.77
C VAL A 150 4.07 9.87 10.62
N GLU A 151 3.46 9.48 11.72
CA GLU A 151 3.94 8.44 12.64
C GLU A 151 3.95 7.08 11.96
N ARG A 152 2.90 6.74 11.20
CA ARG A 152 2.87 5.53 10.37
C ARG A 152 3.99 5.51 9.34
N TRP A 153 4.17 6.62 8.63
CA TRP A 153 5.26 6.75 7.68
C TRP A 153 6.61 6.60 8.36
N LEU A 154 6.81 7.23 9.50
CA LEU A 154 8.07 7.15 10.26
C LEU A 154 8.35 5.72 10.71
N TYR A 155 7.33 5.01 11.19
CA TYR A 155 7.46 3.60 11.56
C TYR A 155 7.92 2.74 10.37
N LEU A 156 7.23 2.83 9.23
CA LEU A 156 7.59 2.06 8.03
C LEU A 156 8.99 2.41 7.53
N TYR A 157 9.33 3.70 7.54
CA TYR A 157 10.64 4.17 7.12
C TYR A 157 11.76 3.65 8.04
N ALA A 158 11.56 3.71 9.36
CA ALA A 158 12.51 3.19 10.34
C ALA A 158 12.68 1.67 10.21
N ARG A 159 11.57 0.92 10.09
CA ARG A 159 11.60 -0.54 9.89
C ARG A 159 12.39 -0.94 8.65
N LYS A 160 12.25 -0.21 7.55
CA LYS A 160 13.03 -0.43 6.33
C LYS A 160 14.51 -0.10 6.56
N ALA A 161 14.79 1.05 7.16
CA ALA A 161 16.14 1.55 7.34
C ALA A 161 16.98 0.67 8.28
N THR A 162 16.34 0.06 9.28
CA THR A 162 17.02 -0.85 10.23
C THR A 162 17.23 -2.26 9.68
N GLY A 163 16.59 -2.64 8.58
CA GLY A 163 16.71 -3.97 7.99
C GLY A 163 16.19 -5.12 8.87
N GLY A 164 15.59 -4.81 10.04
CA GLY A 164 15.10 -5.81 10.99
C GLY A 164 14.84 -5.25 12.38
N PRO A 165 14.42 -6.09 13.35
CA PRO A 165 14.04 -5.64 14.70
C PRO A 165 15.22 -5.18 15.56
N THR A 166 16.43 -5.62 15.26
CA THR A 166 17.65 -5.34 16.05
C THR A 166 18.60 -4.35 15.37
N GLY A 167 18.28 -3.92 14.15
CA GLY A 167 19.11 -2.98 13.40
C GLY A 167 19.11 -1.59 14.03
N VAL A 168 20.23 -0.89 13.96
CA VAL A 168 20.38 0.50 14.39
C VAL A 168 20.52 1.38 13.16
N TRP A 169 19.73 2.44 13.12
CA TRP A 169 19.77 3.42 12.04
C TRP A 169 19.87 4.83 12.63
N LYS A 170 20.69 5.66 12.02
CA LYS A 170 20.92 7.04 12.44
C LYS A 170 20.67 7.97 11.26
N GLU A 171 19.82 8.97 11.44
CA GLU A 171 19.58 10.00 10.45
C GLU A 171 19.40 11.37 11.14
N THR A 172 19.74 12.45 10.44
CA THR A 172 19.57 13.78 11.00
C THR A 172 18.10 14.19 10.93
N PHE A 173 17.63 14.93 11.93
CA PHE A 173 16.26 15.45 11.95
C PHE A 173 15.94 16.28 10.69
N LYS A 174 16.91 17.06 10.19
CA LYS A 174 16.77 17.86 8.96
C LYS A 174 16.49 16.97 7.72
N SER A 175 17.17 15.85 7.59
CA SER A 175 16.94 14.90 6.50
C SER A 175 15.55 14.24 6.62
N LEU A 176 15.20 13.82 7.83
CA LEU A 176 13.92 13.22 8.14
C LEU A 176 12.75 14.18 7.85
N TYR A 177 12.86 15.42 8.32
CA TYR A 177 11.90 16.49 8.07
C TYR A 177 11.72 16.76 6.57
N ARG A 178 12.81 16.87 5.83
CA ARG A 178 12.76 17.07 4.37
C ARG A 178 12.03 15.93 3.68
N ARG A 179 12.26 14.69 4.08
CA ARG A 179 11.57 13.51 3.53
C ARG A 179 10.09 13.50 3.90
N ALA A 180 9.74 13.85 5.13
CA ALA A 180 8.36 13.97 5.58
C ALA A 180 7.64 15.18 4.94
N ALA A 181 8.28 16.34 4.84
CA ALA A 181 7.69 17.57 4.29
C ALA A 181 7.41 17.47 2.79
N LEU A 182 8.26 16.80 2.02
CA LEU A 182 7.99 16.48 0.60
C LEU A 182 6.76 15.58 0.40
N ARG A 183 6.20 15.03 1.49
CA ARG A 183 5.09 14.08 1.51
C ARG A 183 3.83 14.65 2.17
N ASN A 184 3.94 15.81 2.81
CA ASN A 184 2.85 16.40 3.61
C ASN A 184 1.74 17.05 2.77
N SER A 185 1.83 17.03 1.44
CA SER A 185 0.70 17.38 0.60
C SER A 185 -0.16 16.11 0.38
N SER A 186 -1.10 15.88 1.29
CA SER A 186 -2.29 15.01 1.22
C SER A 186 -2.16 13.56 0.69
N SER A 187 -0.99 13.08 0.30
CA SER A 187 -0.80 11.69 -0.11
C SER A 187 0.56 11.16 0.33
N LEU A 188 0.58 10.54 1.52
CA LEU A 188 1.73 9.80 2.05
C LEU A 188 2.02 8.49 1.29
N PHE A 189 1.31 8.22 0.21
CA PHE A 189 1.62 7.20 -0.76
C PHE A 189 2.66 7.70 -1.77
N SER A 190 3.87 7.97 -1.31
CA SER A 190 4.96 8.21 -2.24
C SER A 190 5.62 6.89 -2.64
N THR A 191 6.29 6.94 -3.79
CA THR A 191 7.13 5.87 -4.37
C THR A 191 8.09 5.21 -3.36
N SER A 192 8.41 5.86 -2.23
CA SER A 192 9.21 5.25 -1.16
C SER A 192 8.41 4.29 -0.26
N CYS A 193 7.08 4.36 -0.25
CA CYS A 193 6.27 3.31 0.35
C CYS A 193 6.25 2.07 -0.55
N ILE A 194 6.27 2.24 -1.86
CA ILE A 194 6.47 1.16 -2.84
C ILE A 194 7.84 0.51 -2.57
N CYS A 195 8.90 1.32 -2.39
CA CYS A 195 10.21 0.81 -2.00
C CYS A 195 10.29 0.29 -0.55
N CYS A 196 9.26 0.45 0.30
CA CYS A 196 9.20 -0.21 1.60
C CYS A 196 8.68 -1.65 1.47
N TRP A 197 8.12 -2.00 0.33
CA TRP A 197 7.61 -3.32 0.01
C TRP A 197 8.51 -4.07 -0.98
N LEU A 198 9.40 -3.37 -1.67
CA LEU A 198 10.49 -3.85 -2.49
C LEU A 198 11.81 -3.58 -1.76
#